data_2d6c4f1049ce096dffead528965b43f9
#
_entry.id   2d6c4f1049ce096dffead528965b43f9
#
_cell.length_a   1.000
_cell.length_b   1.000
_cell.length_c   1.000
_cell.angle_alpha   90.00
_cell.angle_beta   90.00
_cell.angle_gamma   90.00
#
_symmetry.space_group_name_H-M   'P 1'
#
loop_
_entity.id
_entity.type
_entity.pdbx_description
1 polymer ?
#
loop_
_entity_poly.entity_id
_entity_poly.type
_entity_poly.pdbx_seq_one_letter_code
_entity_poly.pdbx_strand_id
1 'polypeptide(L)'
;MEISWLCCKSNRQKQEVLEQLLPQDYSYKVDFFDLTEPIASITSENKFNAKVLVKVCSEEGVKTFLKDFQDISETYYNTNYGDRSSSKTETFGRRNCQHNPRKKSKKGSSEPRADQVKNKNTRCPAFVKFSLRKHNHQENCEQYSLTFEITFTHNHPVLSASAWSFHPVNDDTKATIIELFKQGHSASSAYHNYKKSLAEKYKSNFIQISADNSIMPKYHWFFRQFQFYMKENYGGINSPESFRLASAEIKKYND
;
A
#
# COMPACT_ATOMS: atom_id res chain seq x y z
N MET A 1 12.32 -11.36 -44.66
CA MET A 1 10.96 -11.54 -44.02
C MET A 1 11.00 -12.06 -42.61
N GLU A 2 12.15 -12.35 -42.00
CA GLU A 2 12.26 -12.88 -40.60
C GLU A 2 12.26 -11.84 -39.49
N ILE A 3 12.58 -10.58 -39.80
CA ILE A 3 12.69 -9.49 -38.78
C ILE A 3 11.31 -9.09 -38.22
N SER A 4 10.23 -9.24 -38.98
CA SER A 4 8.89 -8.85 -38.51
C SER A 4 8.30 -9.82 -37.48
N TRP A 5 8.65 -11.09 -37.53
CA TRP A 5 8.19 -12.13 -36.62
C TRP A 5 8.85 -12.08 -35.24
N LEU A 6 10.13 -11.73 -35.20
CA LEU A 6 10.88 -11.54 -33.95
C LEU A 6 10.39 -10.32 -33.17
N CYS A 7 10.07 -9.24 -33.88
CA CYS A 7 9.53 -8.02 -33.29
C CYS A 7 8.13 -8.25 -32.66
N CYS A 8 7.25 -9.00 -33.34
CA CYS A 8 5.92 -9.33 -32.81
C CYS A 8 5.96 -10.24 -31.58
N LYS A 9 6.84 -11.26 -31.56
CA LYS A 9 7.02 -12.12 -30.38
C LYS A 9 7.57 -11.36 -29.19
N SER A 10 8.57 -10.50 -29.39
CA SER A 10 9.13 -9.65 -28.35
C SER A 10 8.10 -8.71 -27.74
N ASN A 11 7.23 -8.09 -28.56
CA ASN A 11 6.18 -7.21 -28.06
C ASN A 11 5.09 -7.95 -27.27
N ARG A 12 4.74 -9.16 -27.68
CA ARG A 12 3.75 -9.97 -26.96
C ARG A 12 4.25 -10.40 -25.57
N GLN A 13 5.49 -10.87 -25.47
CA GLN A 13 6.11 -11.19 -24.18
C GLN A 13 6.25 -9.98 -23.28
N LYS A 14 6.56 -8.80 -23.83
CA LYS A 14 6.62 -7.53 -23.10
C LYS A 14 5.26 -7.15 -22.51
N GLN A 15 4.20 -7.34 -23.28
CA GLN A 15 2.84 -7.05 -22.84
C GLN A 15 2.38 -8.01 -21.73
N GLU A 16 2.68 -9.31 -21.84
CA GLU A 16 2.36 -10.33 -20.83
C GLU A 16 2.99 -10.01 -19.47
N VAL A 17 4.21 -9.48 -19.44
CA VAL A 17 4.89 -9.06 -18.20
C VAL A 17 4.18 -7.87 -17.55
N LEU A 18 3.78 -6.87 -18.33
CA LEU A 18 3.06 -5.72 -17.82
C LEU A 18 1.66 -6.10 -17.30
N GLU A 19 0.98 -7.00 -18.00
CA GLU A 19 -0.32 -7.53 -17.62
C GLU A 19 -0.31 -8.23 -16.26
N GLN A 20 0.81 -8.86 -15.85
CA GLN A 20 0.97 -9.47 -14.51
C GLN A 20 1.00 -8.44 -13.38
N LEU A 21 1.37 -7.20 -13.66
CA LEU A 21 1.44 -6.11 -12.67
C LEU A 21 0.16 -5.28 -12.62
N LEU A 22 -0.67 -5.34 -13.65
CA LEU A 22 -1.86 -4.50 -13.76
C LEU A 22 -3.09 -5.24 -13.23
N PRO A 23 -3.98 -4.55 -12.50
CA PRO A 23 -5.23 -5.14 -12.05
C PRO A 23 -6.09 -5.60 -13.22
N GLN A 24 -6.57 -6.85 -13.22
CA GLN A 24 -7.27 -7.47 -14.34
C GLN A 24 -8.70 -6.94 -14.57
N ASP A 25 -9.28 -6.27 -13.57
CA ASP A 25 -10.65 -5.75 -13.60
C ASP A 25 -10.80 -4.46 -14.42
N TYR A 26 -9.71 -3.96 -15.00
CA TYR A 26 -9.69 -2.72 -15.76
C TYR A 26 -9.37 -2.96 -17.24
N SER A 27 -9.88 -2.09 -18.10
CA SER A 27 -9.50 -2.08 -19.52
C SER A 27 -8.31 -1.17 -19.74
N TYR A 28 -7.30 -1.67 -20.45
CA TYR A 28 -6.04 -0.96 -20.71
C TYR A 28 -5.75 -0.76 -22.18
N LYS A 29 -5.02 0.30 -22.47
CA LYS A 29 -4.29 0.49 -23.72
C LYS A 29 -2.85 0.84 -23.37
N VAL A 30 -1.91 -0.01 -23.76
CA VAL A 30 -0.48 0.27 -23.59
C VAL A 30 -0.05 1.31 -24.63
N ASP A 31 0.40 2.47 -24.17
CA ASP A 31 0.91 3.56 -25.02
C ASP A 31 2.42 3.42 -25.22
N PHE A 32 3.12 3.05 -24.16
CA PHE A 32 4.58 2.89 -24.18
C PHE A 32 5.01 1.82 -23.19
N PHE A 33 5.97 0.99 -23.58
CA PHE A 33 6.63 0.03 -22.70
C PHE A 33 8.09 -0.17 -23.14
N ASP A 34 9.01 0.28 -22.30
CA ASP A 34 10.44 0.16 -22.50
C ASP A 34 11.01 -0.79 -21.45
N LEU A 35 11.51 -1.92 -21.93
CA LEU A 35 12.10 -2.98 -21.14
C LEU A 35 13.53 -3.18 -21.61
N THR A 36 14.49 -2.96 -20.71
CA THR A 36 15.93 -3.04 -21.02
C THR A 36 16.39 -4.46 -21.34
N GLU A 37 15.75 -5.49 -20.74
CA GLU A 37 16.12 -6.88 -20.92
C GLU A 37 14.88 -7.78 -21.01
N PRO A 38 14.91 -8.92 -21.78
CA PRO A 38 13.82 -9.89 -21.78
C PRO A 38 13.62 -10.49 -20.40
N ILE A 39 12.40 -10.49 -19.88
CA ILE A 39 12.07 -10.99 -18.56
C ILE A 39 11.13 -12.19 -18.68
N ALA A 40 11.43 -13.27 -17.98
CA ALA A 40 10.53 -14.42 -17.84
C ALA A 40 9.53 -14.23 -16.69
N SER A 41 9.92 -13.50 -15.64
CA SER A 41 9.09 -13.17 -14.49
C SER A 41 9.57 -11.87 -13.85
N ILE A 42 8.67 -11.16 -13.15
CA ILE A 42 9.00 -9.88 -12.51
C ILE A 42 9.78 -10.16 -11.23
N THR A 43 10.97 -9.59 -11.14
CA THR A 43 11.84 -9.65 -9.97
C THR A 43 12.28 -8.23 -9.57
N SER A 44 12.95 -8.09 -8.43
CA SER A 44 13.55 -6.82 -8.00
C SER A 44 14.63 -6.28 -8.92
N GLU A 45 15.16 -7.13 -9.81
CA GLU A 45 16.25 -6.77 -10.73
C GLU A 45 15.73 -6.14 -12.03
N ASN A 46 14.44 -6.33 -12.31
CA ASN A 46 13.83 -5.81 -13.53
C ASN A 46 13.69 -4.29 -13.47
N LYS A 47 14.08 -3.65 -14.55
CA LYS A 47 13.95 -2.19 -14.72
C LYS A 47 13.19 -1.91 -16.00
N PHE A 48 12.08 -1.21 -15.88
CA PHE A 48 11.31 -0.79 -17.04
C PHE A 48 10.57 0.52 -16.80
N ASN A 49 10.15 1.13 -17.88
CA ASN A 49 9.23 2.24 -17.91
C ASN A 49 8.00 1.85 -18.72
N ALA A 50 6.83 2.16 -18.23
CA ALA A 50 5.58 1.91 -18.93
C ALA A 50 4.64 3.11 -18.83
N LYS A 51 3.82 3.29 -19.87
CA LYS A 51 2.72 4.23 -19.88
C LYS A 51 1.49 3.52 -20.40
N VAL A 52 0.47 3.48 -19.58
CA VAL A 52 -0.81 2.84 -19.89
C VAL A 52 -1.94 3.84 -19.77
N LEU A 53 -2.91 3.69 -20.64
CA LEU A 53 -4.17 4.40 -20.57
C LEU A 53 -5.21 3.46 -19.99
N VAL A 54 -5.95 3.90 -18.98
CA VAL A 54 -6.89 3.07 -18.20
C VAL A 54 -8.29 3.66 -18.32
N LYS A 55 -9.30 2.80 -18.44
CA LYS A 55 -10.70 3.21 -18.35
C LYS A 55 -11.08 3.47 -16.90
N VAL A 56 -10.83 4.66 -16.42
CA VAL A 56 -11.23 5.17 -15.11
C VAL A 56 -11.71 6.60 -15.28
N CYS A 57 -12.88 6.93 -14.76
CA CYS A 57 -13.56 8.20 -15.03
C CYS A 57 -13.81 9.06 -13.78
N SER A 58 -13.36 8.63 -12.60
CA SER A 58 -13.56 9.39 -11.37
C SER A 58 -12.31 9.39 -10.50
N GLU A 59 -12.20 10.39 -9.65
CA GLU A 59 -11.10 10.48 -8.66
C GLU A 59 -11.10 9.27 -7.70
N GLU A 60 -12.29 8.81 -7.29
CA GLU A 60 -12.40 7.62 -6.44
C GLU A 60 -11.94 6.36 -7.17
N GLY A 61 -12.29 6.22 -8.46
CA GLY A 61 -11.80 5.14 -9.31
C GLY A 61 -10.27 5.16 -9.45
N VAL A 62 -9.63 6.35 -9.50
CA VAL A 62 -8.17 6.46 -9.50
C VAL A 62 -7.58 5.95 -8.18
N LYS A 63 -8.18 6.27 -7.03
CA LYS A 63 -7.72 5.78 -5.72
C LYS A 63 -7.82 4.26 -5.62
N THR A 64 -8.95 3.70 -6.06
CA THR A 64 -9.16 2.24 -6.09
C THR A 64 -8.15 1.57 -7.01
N PHE A 65 -8.00 2.06 -8.24
CA PHE A 65 -6.99 1.55 -9.19
C PHE A 65 -5.57 1.57 -8.63
N LEU A 66 -5.16 2.67 -7.98
CA LEU A 66 -3.84 2.78 -7.36
C LEU A 66 -3.66 1.78 -6.21
N LYS A 67 -4.70 1.51 -5.44
CA LYS A 67 -4.69 0.51 -4.37
C LYS A 67 -4.52 -0.89 -4.98
N ASP A 68 -5.36 -1.25 -5.94
CA ASP A 68 -5.33 -2.56 -6.60
C ASP A 68 -3.99 -2.81 -7.29
N PHE A 69 -3.43 -1.79 -7.95
CA PHE A 69 -2.09 -1.87 -8.54
C PHE A 69 -1.01 -2.14 -7.49
N GLN A 70 -1.06 -1.48 -6.33
CA GLN A 70 -0.11 -1.71 -5.24
C GLN A 70 -0.22 -3.12 -4.67
N ASP A 71 -1.45 -3.62 -4.51
CA ASP A 71 -1.73 -4.94 -3.95
C ASP A 71 -1.26 -6.05 -4.90
N ILE A 72 -1.49 -5.92 -6.22
CA ILE A 72 -1.06 -6.90 -7.22
C ILE A 72 0.45 -6.87 -7.45
N SER A 73 1.02 -5.67 -7.58
CA SER A 73 2.46 -5.51 -7.79
C SER A 73 3.30 -5.72 -6.53
N GLU A 74 2.66 -5.90 -5.37
CA GLU A 74 3.29 -5.94 -4.03
C GLU A 74 4.27 -4.78 -3.80
N THR A 75 4.05 -3.65 -4.48
CA THR A 75 4.88 -2.46 -4.40
C THR A 75 4.07 -1.28 -3.87
N TYR A 76 4.50 -0.71 -2.76
CA TYR A 76 3.77 0.37 -2.09
C TYR A 76 4.41 1.72 -2.35
N TYR A 77 3.56 2.71 -2.63
CA TYR A 77 3.95 4.05 -3.01
C TYR A 77 3.36 5.09 -2.07
N ASN A 78 4.18 6.00 -1.59
CA ASN A 78 3.76 7.07 -0.68
C ASN A 78 3.43 8.36 -1.44
N THR A 79 2.41 9.06 -0.97
CA THR A 79 2.10 10.42 -1.40
C THR A 79 3.13 11.39 -0.82
N ASN A 80 3.96 11.99 -1.67
CA ASN A 80 4.90 13.02 -1.22
C ASN A 80 4.28 14.42 -1.22
N TYR A 81 3.35 14.65 -2.13
CA TYR A 81 2.57 15.87 -2.25
C TYR A 81 1.11 15.47 -2.45
N GLY A 82 0.19 16.25 -1.95
CA GLY A 82 -1.24 16.03 -2.22
C GLY A 82 -1.52 15.99 -3.72
N ASP A 83 -2.59 15.32 -4.08
CA ASP A 83 -3.06 15.30 -5.46
C ASP A 83 -3.48 16.71 -5.85
N ARG A 84 -3.30 17.03 -7.12
CA ARG A 84 -3.53 18.37 -7.67
C ARG A 84 -4.57 18.28 -8.77
N SER A 85 -5.22 19.39 -9.05
CA SER A 85 -6.11 19.57 -10.19
C SER A 85 -5.63 20.72 -11.08
N SER A 86 -6.07 20.75 -12.32
CA SER A 86 -5.79 21.84 -13.27
C SER A 86 -7.01 22.13 -14.14
N SER A 87 -6.90 23.10 -15.05
CA SER A 87 -7.98 23.39 -16.00
C SER A 87 -8.33 22.20 -16.91
N LYS A 88 -7.37 21.34 -17.22
CA LYS A 88 -7.51 20.18 -18.15
C LYS A 88 -7.59 18.82 -17.44
N THR A 89 -7.17 18.74 -16.18
CA THR A 89 -7.10 17.49 -15.42
C THR A 89 -7.94 17.59 -14.15
N GLU A 90 -8.72 16.55 -13.87
CA GLU A 90 -9.49 16.44 -12.63
C GLU A 90 -8.57 16.20 -11.44
N THR A 91 -7.72 15.19 -11.57
CA THR A 91 -6.70 14.91 -10.57
C THR A 91 -5.42 14.39 -11.23
N PHE A 92 -4.28 14.75 -10.68
CA PHE A 92 -3.00 14.21 -11.06
C PHE A 92 -2.05 14.19 -9.88
N GLY A 93 -1.10 13.27 -9.91
CA GLY A 93 -0.14 13.14 -8.84
C GLY A 93 1.04 12.24 -9.17
N ARG A 94 1.99 12.23 -8.24
CA ARG A 94 3.14 11.33 -8.24
C ARG A 94 3.22 10.63 -6.88
N ARG A 95 3.41 9.33 -6.91
CA ARG A 95 3.67 8.50 -5.75
C ARG A 95 5.08 7.92 -5.87
N ASN A 96 5.92 8.11 -4.88
CA ASN A 96 7.25 7.51 -4.84
C ASN A 96 7.22 6.22 -4.03
N CYS A 97 8.08 5.27 -4.40
CA CYS A 97 8.25 4.03 -3.64
C CYS A 97 8.40 4.33 -2.14
N GLN A 98 7.79 3.51 -1.29
CA GLN A 98 7.85 3.66 0.17
C GLN A 98 9.28 3.63 0.74
N HIS A 99 10.24 3.10 -0.01
CA HIS A 99 11.68 3.13 0.29
C HIS A 99 12.38 4.43 -0.14
N ASN A 100 11.61 5.42 -0.61
CA ASN A 100 12.07 6.79 -0.88
C ASN A 100 11.17 7.80 -0.15
N PRO A 101 11.13 7.81 1.18
CA PRO A 101 10.32 8.75 1.92
C PRO A 101 10.86 10.18 1.73
N ARG A 102 9.94 11.13 1.75
CA ARG A 102 10.28 12.55 1.73
C ARG A 102 11.27 12.89 2.84
N LYS A 103 12.34 13.60 2.53
CA LYS A 103 13.23 14.15 3.56
C LYS A 103 12.42 15.06 4.48
N LYS A 104 12.24 14.68 5.73
CA LYS A 104 11.72 15.60 6.74
C LYS A 104 12.74 16.73 6.87
N SER A 105 12.28 17.98 6.78
CA SER A 105 13.14 19.13 7.13
C SER A 105 13.63 18.92 8.55
N LYS A 106 14.93 19.05 8.74
CA LYS A 106 15.55 18.96 10.07
C LYS A 106 15.09 20.16 10.88
N LYS A 107 13.99 20.03 11.63
CA LYS A 107 13.68 20.91 12.75
C LYS A 107 14.21 20.24 14.00
N GLY A 108 15.31 20.76 14.52
CA GLY A 108 15.93 20.36 15.78
C GLY A 108 16.86 19.15 15.66
N SER A 109 18.12 19.37 15.95
CA SER A 109 19.11 18.33 16.13
C SER A 109 18.93 17.65 17.48
N SER A 110 18.13 16.61 17.54
CA SER A 110 18.34 15.58 18.55
C SER A 110 19.21 14.50 17.92
N GLU A 111 20.28 14.13 18.58
CA GLU A 111 21.15 13.03 18.17
C GLU A 111 20.32 11.78 17.89
N PRO A 112 20.61 11.04 16.80
CA PRO A 112 19.88 9.81 16.51
C PRO A 112 20.16 8.81 17.63
N ARG A 113 19.10 8.31 18.29
CA ARG A 113 19.21 7.21 19.25
C ARG A 113 19.86 6.01 18.57
N ALA A 114 20.83 5.38 19.25
CA ALA A 114 21.67 4.29 18.76
C ALA A 114 20.85 3.04 18.32
N ASP A 115 19.64 2.85 18.81
CA ASP A 115 18.69 1.82 18.35
C ASP A 115 18.02 2.23 17.04
N GLN A 116 18.81 2.27 15.98
CA GLN A 116 18.27 2.56 14.66
C GLN A 116 17.42 1.38 14.18
N VAL A 117 16.12 1.55 14.27
CA VAL A 117 15.15 0.82 13.46
C VAL A 117 15.71 0.73 12.04
N LYS A 118 15.83 -0.46 11.48
CA LYS A 118 16.31 -0.69 10.10
C LYS A 118 15.69 0.36 9.19
N ASN A 119 16.53 1.26 8.71
CA ASN A 119 16.06 2.38 7.91
C ASN A 119 15.63 1.85 6.54
N LYS A 120 14.32 1.83 6.27
CA LYS A 120 13.80 1.40 4.97
C LYS A 120 14.15 2.37 3.82
N ASN A 121 14.74 3.53 4.11
CA ASN A 121 15.06 4.53 3.12
C ASN A 121 16.29 4.14 2.32
N THR A 122 16.10 3.54 1.17
CA THR A 122 17.16 3.22 0.19
C THR A 122 17.30 4.30 -0.90
N ARG A 123 16.53 5.40 -0.81
CA ARG A 123 16.40 6.42 -1.87
C ARG A 123 15.96 5.80 -3.19
N CYS A 124 15.05 4.85 -3.14
CA CYS A 124 14.56 4.12 -4.29
C CYS A 124 14.07 5.07 -5.40
N PRO A 125 14.55 4.94 -6.64
CA PRO A 125 14.15 5.82 -7.73
C PRO A 125 12.77 5.47 -8.32
N ALA A 126 12.19 4.31 -7.98
CA ALA A 126 10.90 3.87 -8.49
C ALA A 126 9.75 4.81 -8.09
N PHE A 127 8.86 5.09 -9.01
CA PHE A 127 7.68 5.91 -8.79
C PHE A 127 6.57 5.59 -9.80
N VAL A 128 5.37 6.02 -9.48
CA VAL A 128 4.25 6.07 -10.43
C VAL A 128 3.73 7.50 -10.54
N LYS A 129 3.27 7.87 -11.75
CA LYS A 129 2.53 9.10 -11.99
C LYS A 129 1.18 8.76 -12.57
N PHE A 130 0.20 9.59 -12.28
CA PHE A 130 -1.13 9.45 -12.84
C PHE A 130 -1.72 10.82 -13.17
N SER A 131 -2.60 10.83 -14.16
CA SER A 131 -3.32 12.01 -14.57
C SER A 131 -4.68 11.61 -15.13
N LEU A 132 -5.75 12.01 -14.47
CA LEU A 132 -7.13 11.84 -14.91
C LEU A 132 -7.57 13.10 -15.68
N ARG A 133 -7.99 12.94 -16.91
CA ARG A 133 -8.53 14.04 -17.73
C ARG A 133 -9.92 14.44 -17.20
N LYS A 134 -10.24 15.73 -17.24
CA LYS A 134 -11.60 16.22 -17.00
C LYS A 134 -12.50 15.75 -18.14
N HIS A 135 -13.65 15.22 -17.77
CA HIS A 135 -14.72 14.92 -18.69
C HIS A 135 -15.69 16.08 -18.76
N ASN A 136 -16.12 16.45 -19.96
CA ASN A 136 -17.36 17.22 -20.13
C ASN A 136 -18.49 16.26 -19.78
N HIS A 137 -19.49 16.72 -19.02
CA HIS A 137 -20.64 15.94 -18.49
C HIS A 137 -21.44 15.15 -19.54
N GLN A 138 -21.12 15.24 -20.82
CA GLN A 138 -21.77 14.57 -21.94
C GLN A 138 -20.97 13.41 -22.54
N GLU A 139 -19.72 13.18 -22.13
CA GLU A 139 -18.91 12.10 -22.66
C GLU A 139 -19.04 10.87 -21.76
N ASN A 140 -19.52 9.77 -22.33
CA ASN A 140 -19.62 8.48 -21.67
C ASN A 140 -18.26 8.04 -21.14
N CYS A 141 -18.23 7.38 -19.95
CA CYS A 141 -17.04 6.77 -19.32
C CYS A 141 -16.34 5.67 -20.17
N GLU A 142 -16.60 5.63 -21.46
CA GLU A 142 -16.02 4.64 -22.39
C GLU A 142 -14.58 4.98 -22.81
N GLN A 143 -14.11 6.19 -22.52
CA GLN A 143 -12.77 6.63 -22.93
C GLN A 143 -11.71 6.25 -21.90
N TYR A 144 -10.50 6.01 -22.39
CA TYR A 144 -9.29 5.83 -21.57
C TYR A 144 -8.84 7.18 -21.00
N SER A 145 -9.38 7.57 -19.86
CA SER A 145 -9.21 8.93 -19.31
C SER A 145 -8.07 9.04 -18.31
N LEU A 146 -7.70 7.92 -17.69
CA LEU A 146 -6.56 7.88 -16.78
C LEU A 146 -5.29 7.53 -17.55
N THR A 147 -4.31 8.42 -17.54
CA THR A 147 -2.93 8.13 -17.94
C THR A 147 -2.17 7.69 -16.71
N PHE A 148 -1.54 6.51 -16.76
CA PHE A 148 -0.75 5.93 -15.68
C PHE A 148 0.66 5.61 -16.17
N GLU A 149 1.66 6.26 -15.59
CA GLU A 149 3.08 6.08 -15.91
C GLU A 149 3.77 5.34 -14.76
N ILE A 150 4.50 4.28 -15.09
CA ILE A 150 5.24 3.44 -14.15
C ILE A 150 6.74 3.58 -14.45
N THR A 151 7.54 3.93 -13.46
CA THR A 151 8.99 3.79 -13.47
C THR A 151 9.35 2.72 -12.44
N PHE A 152 9.56 1.50 -12.93
CA PHE A 152 9.86 0.33 -12.11
C PHE A 152 11.37 0.09 -12.06
N THR A 153 12.06 0.87 -11.22
CA THR A 153 13.53 0.87 -11.08
C THR A 153 13.89 0.74 -9.60
N HIS A 154 13.40 -0.34 -8.96
CA HIS A 154 13.67 -0.57 -7.56
C HIS A 154 15.16 -0.89 -7.31
N ASN A 155 15.73 -0.34 -6.23
CA ASN A 155 17.08 -0.62 -5.75
C ASN A 155 17.07 -1.39 -4.42
N HIS A 156 15.98 -2.05 -4.13
CA HIS A 156 15.76 -2.91 -2.97
C HIS A 156 14.94 -4.11 -3.40
N PRO A 157 14.97 -5.23 -2.66
CA PRO A 157 14.13 -6.38 -2.95
C PRO A 157 12.65 -5.99 -2.98
N VAL A 158 11.92 -6.46 -3.99
CA VAL A 158 10.45 -6.53 -4.05
C VAL A 158 10.07 -8.01 -4.02
N LEU A 159 8.84 -8.34 -3.69
CA LEU A 159 8.35 -9.74 -3.63
C LEU A 159 9.20 -10.63 -2.68
N SER A 160 9.62 -10.09 -1.54
CA SER A 160 10.44 -10.81 -0.56
C SER A 160 9.95 -10.58 0.85
N ALA A 161 10.23 -11.51 1.77
CA ALA A 161 9.85 -11.38 3.19
C ALA A 161 10.41 -10.10 3.83
N SER A 162 11.56 -9.62 3.39
CA SER A 162 12.12 -8.33 3.85
C SER A 162 11.30 -7.14 3.37
N ALA A 163 10.77 -7.17 2.13
CA ALA A 163 9.87 -6.15 1.59
C ALA A 163 8.51 -6.21 2.29
N TRP A 164 7.94 -7.40 2.49
CA TRP A 164 6.66 -7.61 3.15
C TRP A 164 6.64 -7.06 4.59
N SER A 165 7.77 -7.07 5.29
CA SER A 165 7.88 -6.48 6.63
C SER A 165 7.61 -4.97 6.70
N PHE A 166 7.54 -4.29 5.56
CA PHE A 166 7.26 -2.87 5.42
C PHE A 166 5.88 -2.58 4.81
N HIS A 167 5.11 -3.61 4.48
CA HIS A 167 3.75 -3.42 3.97
C HIS A 167 2.89 -2.63 4.95
N PRO A 168 2.03 -1.74 4.48
CA PRO A 168 1.03 -1.12 5.33
C PRO A 168 0.04 -2.19 5.81
N VAL A 169 -0.47 -2.05 7.01
CA VAL A 169 -1.50 -2.95 7.55
C VAL A 169 -2.76 -2.78 6.71
N ASN A 170 -3.32 -3.87 6.21
CA ASN A 170 -4.54 -3.85 5.40
C ASN A 170 -5.77 -3.51 6.26
N ASP A 171 -6.85 -3.10 5.61
CA ASP A 171 -8.03 -2.61 6.30
C ASP A 171 -8.80 -3.72 7.02
N ASP A 172 -8.80 -4.95 6.49
CA ASP A 172 -9.43 -6.11 7.13
C ASP A 172 -8.70 -6.50 8.42
N THR A 173 -7.36 -6.48 8.39
CA THR A 173 -6.53 -6.68 9.58
C THR A 173 -6.81 -5.61 10.64
N LYS A 174 -6.89 -4.34 10.24
CA LYS A 174 -7.22 -3.24 11.16
C LYS A 174 -8.61 -3.43 11.76
N ALA A 175 -9.63 -3.73 10.95
CA ALA A 175 -10.99 -3.95 11.40
C ALA A 175 -11.06 -5.09 12.42
N THR A 176 -10.42 -6.22 12.14
CA THR A 176 -10.37 -7.38 13.03
C THR A 176 -9.73 -7.02 14.38
N ILE A 177 -8.63 -6.25 14.36
CA ILE A 177 -7.92 -5.87 15.60
C ILE A 177 -8.73 -4.85 16.40
N ILE A 178 -9.39 -3.89 15.76
CA ILE A 178 -10.29 -2.95 16.42
C ILE A 178 -11.45 -3.69 17.09
N GLU A 179 -11.98 -4.74 16.46
CA GLU A 179 -13.03 -5.55 17.05
C GLU A 179 -12.57 -6.27 18.33
N LEU A 180 -11.32 -6.78 18.36
CA LEU A 180 -10.74 -7.32 19.60
C LEU A 180 -10.67 -6.26 20.71
N PHE A 181 -10.35 -5.00 20.38
CA PHE A 181 -10.36 -3.93 21.40
C PHE A 181 -11.77 -3.63 21.92
N LYS A 182 -12.80 -3.65 21.06
CA LYS A 182 -14.20 -3.50 21.47
C LYS A 182 -14.66 -4.65 22.39
N GLN A 183 -14.11 -5.84 22.20
CA GLN A 183 -14.34 -7.00 23.06
C GLN A 183 -13.58 -6.93 24.40
N GLY A 184 -12.88 -5.84 24.68
CA GLY A 184 -12.16 -5.61 25.93
C GLY A 184 -10.72 -6.12 25.98
N HIS A 185 -10.17 -6.56 24.84
CA HIS A 185 -8.78 -6.99 24.82
C HIS A 185 -7.81 -5.80 24.92
N SER A 186 -6.80 -5.93 25.76
CA SER A 186 -5.65 -5.02 25.76
C SER A 186 -4.81 -5.20 24.49
N ALA A 187 -3.89 -4.28 24.23
CA ALA A 187 -2.95 -4.41 23.09
C ALA A 187 -2.19 -5.75 23.09
N SER A 188 -1.79 -6.22 24.27
CA SER A 188 -1.06 -7.49 24.42
C SER A 188 -1.95 -8.70 24.15
N SER A 189 -3.13 -8.75 24.80
CA SER A 189 -4.05 -9.88 24.60
C SER A 189 -4.59 -9.93 23.18
N ALA A 190 -4.90 -8.79 22.56
CA ALA A 190 -5.30 -8.72 21.17
C ALA A 190 -4.20 -9.24 20.21
N TYR A 191 -2.93 -8.85 20.45
CA TYR A 191 -1.80 -9.36 19.66
C TYR A 191 -1.67 -10.88 19.75
N HIS A 192 -1.73 -11.44 20.96
CA HIS A 192 -1.61 -12.89 21.16
C HIS A 192 -2.79 -13.67 20.58
N ASN A 193 -4.02 -13.20 20.78
CA ASN A 193 -5.22 -13.83 20.22
C ASN A 193 -5.22 -13.77 18.71
N TYR A 194 -4.90 -12.62 18.12
CA TYR A 194 -4.81 -12.47 16.67
C TYR A 194 -3.73 -13.38 16.08
N LYS A 195 -2.54 -13.40 16.67
CA LYS A 195 -1.45 -14.30 16.25
C LYS A 195 -1.85 -15.77 16.31
N LYS A 196 -2.56 -16.19 17.37
CA LYS A 196 -3.06 -17.55 17.52
C LYS A 196 -4.08 -17.89 16.44
N SER A 197 -5.05 -17.01 16.17
CA SER A 197 -6.05 -17.23 15.12
C SER A 197 -5.43 -17.36 13.74
N LEU A 198 -4.40 -16.57 13.42
CA LEU A 198 -3.66 -16.70 12.18
C LEU A 198 -2.88 -18.02 12.09
N ALA A 199 -2.25 -18.46 13.20
CA ALA A 199 -1.55 -19.75 13.24
C ALA A 199 -2.51 -20.94 13.00
N GLU A 200 -3.70 -20.89 13.57
CA GLU A 200 -4.75 -21.89 13.34
C GLU A 200 -5.28 -21.87 11.90
N LYS A 201 -5.46 -20.67 11.33
CA LYS A 201 -5.95 -20.47 9.97
C LYS A 201 -4.96 -20.95 8.91
N TYR A 202 -3.69 -20.57 9.05
CA TYR A 202 -2.66 -20.78 8.02
C TYR A 202 -1.73 -21.97 8.28
N LYS A 203 -1.75 -22.56 9.45
CA LYS A 203 -1.03 -23.80 9.82
C LYS A 203 0.44 -23.79 9.35
N SER A 204 0.80 -24.64 8.42
CA SER A 204 2.17 -24.76 7.87
C SER A 204 2.68 -23.47 7.20
N ASN A 205 1.78 -22.64 6.66
CA ASN A 205 2.13 -21.40 5.97
C ASN A 205 2.23 -20.20 6.91
N PHE A 206 1.98 -20.40 8.23
CA PHE A 206 1.97 -19.32 9.20
C PHE A 206 3.28 -18.51 9.26
N ILE A 207 4.44 -19.19 9.13
CA ILE A 207 5.75 -18.51 9.17
C ILE A 207 5.86 -17.50 8.02
N GLN A 208 5.47 -17.89 6.81
CA GLN A 208 5.50 -17.03 5.64
C GLN A 208 4.52 -15.86 5.77
N ILE A 209 3.28 -16.16 6.15
CA ILE A 209 2.22 -15.16 6.34
C ILE A 209 2.59 -14.16 7.46
N SER A 210 3.23 -14.62 8.53
CA SER A 210 3.65 -13.76 9.64
C SER A 210 4.80 -12.80 9.29
N ALA A 211 5.50 -13.02 8.16
CA ALA A 211 6.49 -12.08 7.66
C ALA A 211 5.86 -10.84 7.01
N ASP A 212 4.60 -10.94 6.56
CA ASP A 212 3.86 -9.84 5.96
C ASP A 212 3.21 -8.95 7.02
N ASN A 213 3.71 -7.72 7.13
CA ASN A 213 3.20 -6.74 8.09
C ASN A 213 1.76 -6.27 7.75
N SER A 214 1.27 -6.49 6.53
CA SER A 214 -0.13 -6.17 6.17
C SER A 214 -1.12 -7.09 6.87
N ILE A 215 -0.70 -8.35 7.12
CA ILE A 215 -1.50 -9.42 7.72
C ILE A 215 -1.15 -9.60 9.20
N MET A 216 0.16 -9.65 9.54
CA MET A 216 0.61 -9.78 10.93
C MET A 216 1.44 -8.57 11.35
N PRO A 217 0.79 -7.48 11.79
CA PRO A 217 1.50 -6.29 12.26
C PRO A 217 2.37 -6.58 13.47
N LYS A 218 3.47 -5.84 13.60
CA LYS A 218 4.32 -5.91 14.79
C LYS A 218 3.56 -5.45 16.04
N TYR A 219 3.89 -5.99 17.21
CA TYR A 219 3.26 -5.63 18.51
C TYR A 219 3.16 -4.12 18.74
N HIS A 220 4.20 -3.35 18.38
CA HIS A 220 4.20 -1.90 18.54
C HIS A 220 3.07 -1.21 17.75
N TRP A 221 2.64 -1.76 16.63
CA TRP A 221 1.50 -1.25 15.86
C TRP A 221 0.19 -1.49 16.63
N PHE A 222 -0.02 -2.69 17.24
CA PHE A 222 -1.16 -2.97 18.10
C PHE A 222 -1.24 -1.98 19.27
N PHE A 223 -0.11 -1.74 19.93
CA PHE A 223 -0.04 -0.80 21.04
C PHE A 223 -0.46 0.62 20.63
N ARG A 224 0.01 1.11 19.47
CA ARG A 224 -0.39 2.41 18.93
C ARG A 224 -1.88 2.46 18.59
N GLN A 225 -2.42 1.44 17.94
CA GLN A 225 -3.85 1.38 17.61
C GLN A 225 -4.72 1.34 18.88
N PHE A 226 -4.29 0.60 19.90
CA PHE A 226 -4.95 0.60 21.19
C PHE A 226 -4.95 1.98 21.86
N GLN A 227 -3.84 2.69 21.81
CA GLN A 227 -3.77 4.07 22.31
C GLN A 227 -4.76 4.99 21.58
N PHE A 228 -4.84 4.89 20.23
CA PHE A 228 -5.81 5.65 19.44
C PHE A 228 -7.24 5.27 19.81
N TYR A 229 -7.56 3.99 19.88
CA TYR A 229 -8.86 3.50 20.27
C TYR A 229 -9.29 4.02 21.66
N MET A 230 -8.39 3.93 22.64
CA MET A 230 -8.65 4.45 24.00
C MET A 230 -8.83 5.98 24.01
N LYS A 231 -8.07 6.69 23.19
CA LYS A 231 -8.20 8.16 23.10
C LYS A 231 -9.55 8.57 22.50
N GLU A 232 -9.99 7.90 21.44
CA GLU A 232 -11.25 8.22 20.75
C GLU A 232 -12.48 7.85 21.57
N ASN A 233 -12.45 6.71 22.28
CA ASN A 233 -13.63 6.21 22.98
C ASN A 233 -13.67 6.58 24.48
N TYR A 234 -12.51 6.82 25.11
CA TYR A 234 -12.39 7.00 26.56
C TYR A 234 -11.49 8.18 26.96
N GLY A 235 -11.16 9.07 26.04
CA GLY A 235 -10.30 10.23 26.32
C GLY A 235 -8.83 9.91 26.58
N GLY A 236 -8.41 8.64 26.48
CA GLY A 236 -7.03 8.15 26.66
C GLY A 236 -6.87 7.17 27.82
N ILE A 237 -5.75 6.42 27.83
CA ILE A 237 -5.50 5.31 28.78
C ILE A 237 -5.50 5.76 30.24
N ASN A 238 -5.04 6.98 30.52
CA ASN A 238 -4.92 7.52 31.90
C ASN A 238 -5.78 8.77 32.10
N SER A 239 -6.83 8.96 31.31
CA SER A 239 -7.71 10.12 31.50
C SER A 239 -8.67 9.93 32.68
N PRO A 240 -9.08 10.99 33.38
CA PRO A 240 -10.13 10.91 34.39
C PRO A 240 -11.42 10.28 33.84
N GLU A 241 -11.72 10.52 32.57
CA GLU A 241 -12.87 9.99 31.88
C GLU A 241 -12.79 8.45 31.71
N SER A 242 -11.62 7.88 31.39
CA SER A 242 -11.44 6.43 31.31
C SER A 242 -11.65 5.75 32.67
N PHE A 243 -11.22 6.36 33.78
CA PHE A 243 -11.47 5.86 35.12
C PHE A 243 -12.96 5.92 35.49
N ARG A 244 -13.64 7.02 35.11
CA ARG A 244 -15.07 7.19 35.36
C ARG A 244 -15.92 6.16 34.63
N LEU A 245 -15.60 5.92 33.36
CA LEU A 245 -16.28 4.93 32.52
C LEU A 245 -16.02 3.49 33.04
N ALA A 246 -14.77 3.17 33.36
CA ALA A 246 -14.44 1.87 33.95
C ALA A 246 -15.18 1.63 35.30
N SER A 247 -15.26 2.66 36.14
CA SER A 247 -16.00 2.56 37.44
C SER A 247 -17.50 2.40 37.24
N ALA A 248 -18.07 3.05 36.20
CA ALA A 248 -19.48 2.89 35.86
C ALA A 248 -19.80 1.49 35.32
N GLU A 249 -18.89 0.92 34.52
CA GLU A 249 -19.01 -0.44 33.99
C GLU A 249 -18.93 -1.49 35.12
N ILE A 250 -17.95 -1.34 36.02
CA ILE A 250 -17.81 -2.26 37.21
C ILE A 250 -19.07 -2.22 38.10
N LYS A 251 -19.70 -1.06 38.25
CA LYS A 251 -20.96 -0.97 39.02
C LYS A 251 -22.09 -1.79 38.38
N LYS A 252 -22.22 -1.79 37.07
CA LYS A 252 -23.25 -2.58 36.36
C LYS A 252 -23.09 -4.09 36.52
N TYR A 253 -21.88 -4.58 36.81
CA TYR A 253 -21.62 -6.02 37.05
C TYR A 253 -21.85 -6.40 38.54
N ASN A 254 -21.93 -5.43 39.45
CA ASN A 254 -22.10 -5.67 40.91
C ASN A 254 -23.55 -5.45 41.35
N ASP A 255 -24.40 -4.89 40.51
CA ASP A 255 -25.85 -4.74 40.68
C ASP A 255 -26.59 -5.89 39.96
#